data_a055b55fe2c1bcb784920b2149b2d410
#
_entry.id   a055b55fe2c1bcb784920b2149b2d410
#
_cell.length_a   1.000
_cell.length_b   1.000
_cell.length_c   1.000
_cell.angle_alpha   90.00
_cell.angle_beta   90.00
_cell.angle_gamma   90.00
#
_symmetry.space_group_name_H-M   'P 1'
#
loop_
_entity.id
_entity.type
_entity.pdbx_description
1 polymer ?
#
loop_
_entity_poly.entity_id
_entity_poly.type
_entity_poly.pdbx_seq_one_letter_code
_entity_poly.pdbx_strand_id
1 'polypeptide(L)'
;LVACVEKQLREKHHLDLTNMNALVFGGTGPVGLATAVIASLAGCNVTIVDPFNIDTALNKANEYNLRCGASLVGTYASSDADKARLISEADIVFCTAKAGVQVLSASVLKDAQSLKVAGDVNAVPPLGIEGIKRTHNGEPIVHAVNASQAVGIGSLAIGDIKYKLQSALLSSLLKSE
;
A
#
# COMPACT_ATOMS: atom_id res chain seq x y z
N LEU A 1 3.32 6.73 3.94
CA LEU A 1 2.98 5.83 2.83
C LEU A 1 1.76 6.35 2.08
N VAL A 2 0.56 6.48 2.71
CA VAL A 2 -0.67 6.94 2.02
C VAL A 2 -0.46 8.29 1.34
N ALA A 3 0.09 9.30 2.01
CA ALA A 3 0.37 10.60 1.42
C ALA A 3 1.35 10.55 0.22
N CYS A 4 2.29 9.59 0.21
CA CYS A 4 3.17 9.38 -0.95
C CYS A 4 2.39 8.87 -2.16
N VAL A 5 1.47 7.93 -1.93
CA VAL A 5 0.59 7.36 -2.97
C VAL A 5 -0.37 8.42 -3.49
N GLU A 6 -1.03 9.17 -2.60
CA GLU A 6 -1.90 10.29 -2.96
C GLU A 6 -1.17 11.33 -3.84
N LYS A 7 0.08 11.67 -3.48
CA LYS A 7 0.91 12.55 -4.29
C LYS A 7 1.10 12.03 -5.71
N GLN A 8 1.45 10.74 -5.87
CA GLN A 8 1.66 10.14 -7.19
C GLN A 8 0.35 10.01 -7.99
N LEU A 9 -0.77 9.69 -7.34
CA LEU A 9 -2.08 9.72 -7.99
C LEU A 9 -2.39 11.10 -8.57
N ARG A 10 -2.17 12.15 -7.79
CA ARG A 10 -2.41 13.53 -8.21
C ARG A 10 -1.47 13.99 -9.33
N GLU A 11 -0.17 13.69 -9.20
CA GLU A 11 0.85 14.17 -10.14
C GLU A 11 0.91 13.37 -11.45
N LYS A 12 0.65 12.06 -11.41
CA LYS A 12 0.78 11.17 -12.58
C LYS A 12 -0.54 10.81 -13.24
N HIS A 13 -1.63 10.78 -12.46
CA HIS A 13 -2.93 10.33 -12.96
C HIS A 13 -4.02 11.40 -12.88
N HIS A 14 -3.76 12.56 -12.23
CA HIS A 14 -4.74 13.63 -12.00
C HIS A 14 -5.98 13.14 -11.24
N LEU A 15 -5.78 12.21 -10.32
CA LEU A 15 -6.80 11.57 -9.48
C LEU A 15 -6.51 11.83 -8.00
N ASP A 16 -7.52 11.61 -7.16
CA ASP A 16 -7.40 11.56 -5.71
C ASP A 16 -7.69 10.14 -5.18
N LEU A 17 -7.72 9.98 -3.87
CA LEU A 17 -7.95 8.69 -3.21
C LEU A 17 -9.43 8.25 -3.21
N THR A 18 -10.37 9.15 -3.53
CA THR A 18 -11.80 8.91 -3.41
C THR A 18 -12.27 7.81 -4.38
N ASN A 19 -12.95 6.80 -3.83
CA ASN A 19 -13.46 5.63 -4.55
C ASN A 19 -12.40 4.75 -5.23
N MET A 20 -11.11 4.95 -4.95
CA MET A 20 -10.05 4.06 -5.42
C MET A 20 -10.08 2.73 -4.68
N ASN A 21 -9.97 1.62 -5.40
CA ASN A 21 -9.87 0.28 -4.82
C ASN A 21 -8.42 0.04 -4.36
N ALA A 22 -8.21 -0.02 -3.05
CA ALA A 22 -6.90 -0.16 -2.44
C ALA A 22 -6.74 -1.53 -1.78
N LEU A 23 -5.69 -2.27 -2.14
CA LEU A 23 -5.28 -3.50 -1.47
C LEU A 23 -4.13 -3.21 -0.50
N VAL A 24 -4.22 -3.75 0.71
CA VAL A 24 -3.16 -3.67 1.71
C VAL A 24 -2.65 -5.08 2.04
N PHE A 25 -1.58 -5.49 1.37
CA PHE A 25 -0.88 -6.74 1.70
C PHE A 25 -0.09 -6.58 3.00
N GLY A 26 -0.20 -7.56 3.90
CA GLY A 26 0.26 -7.42 5.27
C GLY A 26 -0.67 -6.51 6.09
N GLY A 27 -1.92 -6.38 5.65
CA GLY A 27 -2.94 -5.49 6.20
C GLY A 27 -3.38 -5.80 7.62
N THR A 28 -3.08 -6.98 8.14
CA THR A 28 -3.37 -7.38 9.53
C THR A 28 -2.26 -6.99 10.52
N GLY A 29 -1.10 -6.57 10.03
CA GLY A 29 0.01 -6.04 10.83
C GLY A 29 -0.18 -4.56 11.21
N PRO A 30 0.59 -4.03 12.17
CA PRO A 30 0.39 -2.68 12.71
C PRO A 30 0.55 -1.56 11.66
N VAL A 31 1.53 -1.68 10.74
CA VAL A 31 1.74 -0.70 9.66
C VAL A 31 0.62 -0.81 8.62
N GLY A 32 0.21 -2.05 8.29
CA GLY A 32 -0.87 -2.30 7.35
C GLY A 32 -2.21 -1.77 7.85
N LEU A 33 -2.56 -2.02 9.10
CA LEU A 33 -3.79 -1.51 9.72
C LEU A 33 -3.82 0.03 9.75
N ALA A 34 -2.72 0.67 10.15
CA ALA A 34 -2.63 2.13 10.12
C ALA A 34 -2.80 2.68 8.69
N THR A 35 -2.15 2.05 7.70
CA THR A 35 -2.27 2.41 6.28
C THR A 35 -3.72 2.25 5.80
N ALA A 36 -4.35 1.11 6.12
CA ALA A 36 -5.71 0.80 5.72
C ALA A 36 -6.73 1.80 6.28
N VAL A 37 -6.64 2.09 7.58
CA VAL A 37 -7.52 3.08 8.24
C VAL A 37 -7.36 4.47 7.61
N ILE A 38 -6.13 4.95 7.43
CA ILE A 38 -5.88 6.27 6.84
C ILE A 38 -6.40 6.33 5.41
N ALA A 39 -6.16 5.31 4.58
CA ALA A 39 -6.65 5.26 3.21
C ALA A 39 -8.18 5.22 3.14
N SER A 40 -8.83 4.44 4.02
CA SER A 40 -10.29 4.36 4.11
C SER A 40 -10.91 5.70 4.53
N LEU A 41 -10.35 6.36 5.54
CA LEU A 41 -10.81 7.70 5.97
C LEU A 41 -10.55 8.79 4.91
N ALA A 42 -9.59 8.56 4.01
CA ALA A 42 -9.33 9.41 2.85
C ALA A 42 -10.22 9.09 1.63
N GLY A 43 -11.16 8.14 1.76
CA GLY A 43 -12.17 7.84 0.75
C GLY A 43 -11.91 6.63 -0.13
N CYS A 44 -10.84 5.84 0.10
CA CYS A 44 -10.60 4.59 -0.62
C CYS A 44 -11.58 3.48 -0.18
N ASN A 45 -11.91 2.59 -1.12
CA ASN A 45 -12.47 1.26 -0.86
C ASN A 45 -11.30 0.33 -0.49
N VAL A 46 -11.12 0.02 0.79
CA VAL A 46 -9.92 -0.66 1.27
C VAL A 46 -10.18 -2.12 1.61
N THR A 47 -9.37 -3.00 1.02
CA THR A 47 -9.32 -4.43 1.36
C THR A 47 -7.98 -4.76 2.01
N ILE A 48 -8.00 -5.22 3.26
CA ILE A 48 -6.82 -5.76 3.95
C ILE A 48 -6.66 -7.24 3.61
N VAL A 49 -5.44 -7.64 3.28
CA VAL A 49 -5.11 -8.99 2.83
C VAL A 49 -4.22 -9.68 3.86
N ASP A 50 -4.70 -10.78 4.42
CA ASP A 50 -3.88 -11.69 5.24
C ASP A 50 -3.33 -12.83 4.36
N PRO A 51 -2.08 -13.29 4.54
CA PRO A 51 -1.52 -14.36 3.71
C PRO A 51 -1.99 -15.76 4.12
N PHE A 52 -2.62 -15.93 5.29
CA PHE A 52 -2.88 -17.25 5.85
C PHE A 52 -4.33 -17.52 6.22
N ASN A 53 -5.06 -16.53 6.74
CA ASN A 53 -6.34 -16.78 7.40
C ASN A 53 -7.35 -15.65 7.16
N ILE A 54 -8.49 -16.03 6.58
CA ILE A 54 -9.60 -15.12 6.32
C ILE A 54 -10.19 -14.53 7.62
N ASP A 55 -10.31 -15.34 8.68
CA ASP A 55 -10.91 -14.88 9.93
C ASP A 55 -10.05 -13.81 10.62
N THR A 56 -8.72 -13.93 10.51
CA THR A 56 -7.80 -12.90 10.99
C THR A 56 -8.06 -11.57 10.28
N ALA A 57 -8.20 -11.58 8.96
CA ALA A 57 -8.48 -10.37 8.19
C ALA A 57 -9.85 -9.79 8.52
N LEU A 58 -10.90 -10.61 8.59
CA LEU A 58 -12.26 -10.18 8.92
C LEU A 58 -12.34 -9.58 10.33
N ASN A 59 -11.77 -10.25 11.32
CA ASN A 59 -11.77 -9.78 12.70
C ASN A 59 -11.04 -8.44 12.84
N LYS A 60 -9.87 -8.30 12.18
CA LYS A 60 -9.13 -7.03 12.17
C LYS A 60 -9.88 -5.92 11.45
N ALA A 61 -10.49 -6.20 10.30
CA ALA A 61 -11.33 -5.22 9.61
C ALA A 61 -12.46 -4.73 10.51
N ASN A 62 -13.23 -5.65 11.11
CA ASN A 62 -14.33 -5.30 12.00
C ASN A 62 -13.88 -4.49 13.25
N GLU A 63 -12.78 -4.93 13.89
CA GLU A 63 -12.20 -4.22 15.04
C GLU A 63 -11.91 -2.76 14.71
N TYR A 64 -11.22 -2.51 13.59
CA TYR A 64 -10.80 -1.15 13.23
C TYR A 64 -11.91 -0.31 12.60
N ASN A 65 -12.90 -0.93 11.96
CA ASN A 65 -14.11 -0.26 11.52
C ASN A 65 -14.87 0.32 12.74
N LEU A 66 -15.07 -0.48 13.78
CA LEU A 66 -15.71 -0.03 15.01
C LEU A 66 -14.89 1.02 15.77
N ARG A 67 -13.58 0.83 15.86
CA ARG A 67 -12.69 1.67 16.64
C ARG A 67 -12.40 3.02 16.00
N CYS A 68 -12.24 3.04 14.66
CA CYS A 68 -11.73 4.19 13.93
C CYS A 68 -12.74 4.82 12.97
N GLY A 69 -13.95 4.25 12.82
CA GLY A 69 -14.93 4.71 11.83
C GLY A 69 -14.48 4.46 10.38
N ALA A 70 -13.60 3.49 10.16
CA ALA A 70 -13.17 3.07 8.83
C ALA A 70 -14.19 2.13 8.17
N SER A 71 -14.01 1.84 6.89
CA SER A 71 -14.81 0.87 6.11
C SER A 71 -13.88 -0.13 5.42
N LEU A 72 -13.26 -1.00 6.24
CA LEU A 72 -12.32 -1.99 5.77
C LEU A 72 -13.03 -3.31 5.45
N VAL A 73 -12.59 -3.97 4.39
CA VAL A 73 -12.97 -5.35 4.05
C VAL A 73 -11.77 -6.25 4.32
N GLY A 74 -11.99 -7.42 4.93
CA GLY A 74 -10.96 -8.43 5.16
C GLY A 74 -11.02 -9.53 4.12
N THR A 75 -9.85 -9.93 3.59
CA THR A 75 -9.72 -11.10 2.73
C THR A 75 -8.39 -11.81 2.97
N TYR A 76 -8.19 -12.96 2.31
CA TYR A 76 -6.89 -13.64 2.34
C TYR A 76 -6.42 -13.98 0.92
N ALA A 77 -5.10 -14.11 0.76
CA ALA A 77 -4.49 -14.57 -0.48
C ALA A 77 -3.20 -15.32 -0.16
N SER A 78 -3.22 -16.64 -0.29
CA SER A 78 -2.07 -17.50 -0.02
C SER A 78 -1.29 -17.86 -1.28
N SER A 79 -1.96 -17.98 -2.41
CA SER A 79 -1.37 -18.33 -3.70
C SER A 79 -1.19 -17.12 -4.61
N ASP A 80 -0.31 -17.25 -5.61
CA ASP A 80 -0.17 -16.22 -6.66
C ASP A 80 -1.46 -16.05 -7.47
N ALA A 81 -2.25 -17.11 -7.65
CA ALA A 81 -3.56 -17.03 -8.31
C ALA A 81 -4.56 -16.16 -7.51
N ASP A 82 -4.58 -16.30 -6.17
CA ASP A 82 -5.42 -15.44 -5.32
C ASP A 82 -5.02 -13.97 -5.44
N LYS A 83 -3.70 -13.72 -5.38
CA LYS A 83 -3.15 -12.36 -5.50
C LYS A 83 -3.42 -11.75 -6.87
N ALA A 84 -3.28 -12.55 -7.96
CA ALA A 84 -3.57 -12.13 -9.32
C ALA A 84 -5.04 -11.69 -9.47
N ARG A 85 -5.96 -12.48 -8.92
CA ARG A 85 -7.39 -12.14 -8.90
C ARG A 85 -7.66 -10.81 -8.15
N LEU A 86 -7.04 -10.61 -7.01
CA LEU A 86 -7.22 -9.38 -6.24
C LEU A 86 -6.63 -8.16 -6.96
N ILE A 87 -5.41 -8.29 -7.50
CA ILE A 87 -4.72 -7.16 -8.12
C ILE A 87 -5.35 -6.72 -9.43
N SER A 88 -6.11 -7.58 -10.12
CA SER A 88 -6.75 -7.25 -11.40
C SER A 88 -7.72 -6.06 -11.31
N GLU A 89 -8.34 -5.87 -10.17
CA GLU A 89 -9.32 -4.80 -9.93
C GLU A 89 -8.79 -3.65 -9.06
N ALA A 90 -7.52 -3.75 -8.62
CA ALA A 90 -6.94 -2.77 -7.71
C ALA A 90 -6.41 -1.54 -8.46
N ASP A 91 -6.76 -0.36 -7.98
CA ASP A 91 -6.17 0.91 -8.38
C ASP A 91 -4.89 1.22 -7.63
N ILE A 92 -4.84 0.83 -6.36
CA ILE A 92 -3.74 1.10 -5.43
C ILE A 92 -3.32 -0.19 -4.72
N VAL A 93 -2.02 -0.36 -4.57
CA VAL A 93 -1.44 -1.43 -3.75
C VAL A 93 -0.53 -0.83 -2.68
N PHE A 94 -0.76 -1.22 -1.43
CA PHE A 94 0.14 -1.00 -0.31
C PHE A 94 0.76 -2.33 0.12
N CYS A 95 2.07 -2.48 -0.02
CA CYS A 95 2.80 -3.63 0.49
C CYS A 95 3.45 -3.28 1.82
N THR A 96 2.88 -3.80 2.89
CA THR A 96 3.31 -3.60 4.28
C THR A 96 3.66 -4.92 4.95
N ALA A 97 3.97 -5.93 4.16
CA ALA A 97 4.31 -7.27 4.62
C ALA A 97 5.66 -7.29 5.36
N LYS A 98 5.96 -8.44 5.95
CA LYS A 98 7.22 -8.66 6.67
C LYS A 98 8.43 -8.38 5.76
N ALA A 99 9.44 -7.72 6.33
CA ALA A 99 10.70 -7.45 5.64
C ALA A 99 11.36 -8.73 5.09
N GLY A 100 11.89 -8.66 3.86
CA GLY A 100 12.51 -9.80 3.18
C GLY A 100 11.53 -10.83 2.63
N VAL A 101 10.23 -10.49 2.52
CA VAL A 101 9.21 -11.35 1.92
C VAL A 101 8.67 -10.69 0.65
N GLN A 102 8.86 -11.35 -0.50
CA GLN A 102 8.23 -10.94 -1.75
C GLN A 102 6.76 -11.36 -1.74
N VAL A 103 5.87 -10.40 -1.95
CA VAL A 103 4.41 -10.61 -1.96
C VAL A 103 3.88 -10.67 -3.39
N LEU A 104 4.32 -9.74 -4.23
CA LEU A 104 3.89 -9.63 -5.62
C LEU A 104 5.08 -9.88 -6.54
N SER A 105 5.03 -11.02 -7.23
CA SER A 105 5.99 -11.39 -8.27
C SER A 105 5.67 -10.70 -9.60
N ALA A 106 6.62 -10.71 -10.54
CA ALA A 106 6.40 -10.23 -11.89
C ALA A 106 5.24 -10.94 -12.60
N SER A 107 5.04 -12.23 -12.30
CA SER A 107 3.91 -13.01 -12.86
C SER A 107 2.56 -12.48 -12.37
N VAL A 108 2.43 -12.17 -11.07
CA VAL A 108 1.21 -11.61 -10.50
C VAL A 108 0.94 -10.19 -11.01
N LEU A 109 1.98 -9.37 -11.13
CA LEU A 109 1.85 -7.98 -11.60
C LEU A 109 1.33 -7.86 -13.04
N LYS A 110 1.52 -8.89 -13.88
CA LYS A 110 0.94 -8.91 -15.23
C LYS A 110 -0.59 -8.89 -15.23
N ASP A 111 -1.22 -9.39 -14.17
CA ASP A 111 -2.68 -9.43 -14.05
C ASP A 111 -3.28 -8.11 -13.56
N ALA A 112 -2.47 -7.15 -13.15
CA ALA A 112 -2.92 -5.80 -12.80
C ALA A 112 -3.44 -5.08 -14.04
N GLN A 113 -4.74 -4.75 -14.06
CA GLN A 113 -5.39 -4.07 -15.19
C GLN A 113 -5.65 -2.59 -14.91
N SER A 114 -5.98 -2.27 -13.66
CA SER A 114 -6.37 -0.92 -13.24
C SER A 114 -5.34 -0.21 -12.39
N LEU A 115 -4.24 -0.89 -12.06
CA LEU A 115 -3.22 -0.39 -11.12
C LEU A 115 -2.65 0.96 -11.58
N LYS A 116 -2.61 1.90 -10.66
CA LYS A 116 -2.09 3.26 -10.85
C LYS A 116 -0.85 3.49 -10.02
N VAL A 117 -0.91 3.15 -8.72
CA VAL A 117 0.21 3.37 -7.81
C VAL A 117 0.39 2.19 -6.87
N ALA A 118 1.63 1.74 -6.71
CA ALA A 118 1.98 0.77 -5.68
C ALA A 118 3.09 1.30 -4.76
N GLY A 119 2.90 1.18 -3.45
CA GLY A 119 3.88 1.57 -2.43
C GLY A 119 4.40 0.36 -1.66
N ASP A 120 5.72 0.21 -1.58
CA ASP A 120 6.38 -0.87 -0.85
C ASP A 120 7.25 -0.32 0.28
N VAL A 121 6.92 -0.68 1.53
CA VAL A 121 7.71 -0.28 2.70
C VAL A 121 8.90 -1.20 2.97
N ASN A 122 9.00 -2.32 2.27
CA ASN A 122 10.07 -3.28 2.49
C ASN A 122 11.43 -2.75 2.01
N ALA A 123 12.38 -2.65 2.93
CA ALA A 123 13.74 -2.19 2.65
C ALA A 123 14.76 -3.34 2.54
N VAL A 124 14.35 -4.59 2.83
CA VAL A 124 15.22 -5.77 2.88
C VAL A 124 14.91 -6.69 1.70
N PRO A 125 15.90 -7.04 0.85
CA PRO A 125 15.67 -7.98 -0.24
C PRO A 125 15.31 -9.40 0.25
N PRO A 126 14.45 -10.12 -0.50
CA PRO A 126 13.69 -9.64 -1.64
C PRO A 126 12.67 -8.57 -1.22
N LEU A 127 12.47 -7.56 -2.08
CA LEU A 127 11.49 -6.50 -1.82
C LEU A 127 10.06 -7.06 -1.96
N GLY A 128 9.10 -6.39 -1.36
CA GLY A 128 7.72 -6.87 -1.31
C GLY A 128 7.04 -6.90 -2.68
N ILE A 129 7.35 -5.95 -3.55
CA ILE A 129 6.83 -5.87 -4.92
C ILE A 129 8.00 -5.95 -5.90
N GLU A 130 8.00 -6.98 -6.76
CA GLU A 130 9.04 -7.15 -7.76
C GLU A 130 9.06 -5.96 -8.75
N GLY A 131 10.25 -5.46 -9.05
CA GLY A 131 10.44 -4.33 -9.95
C GLY A 131 10.34 -2.96 -9.29
N ILE A 132 9.85 -2.84 -8.05
CA ILE A 132 9.92 -1.59 -7.29
C ILE A 132 11.25 -1.56 -6.52
N LYS A 133 12.11 -0.59 -6.82
CA LYS A 133 13.36 -0.37 -6.08
C LYS A 133 13.10 0.50 -4.85
N ARG A 134 13.94 0.37 -3.83
CA ARG A 134 13.85 1.19 -2.61
C ARG A 134 13.84 2.70 -2.85
N THR A 135 14.50 3.16 -3.91
CA THR A 135 14.63 4.57 -4.28
C THR A 135 13.49 5.09 -5.16
N HIS A 136 12.62 4.23 -5.67
CA HIS A 136 11.52 4.63 -6.56
C HIS A 136 10.59 5.64 -5.86
N ASN A 137 10.22 6.68 -6.60
CA ASN A 137 9.33 7.75 -6.15
C ASN A 137 8.42 8.23 -7.31
N GLY A 138 7.72 7.29 -7.92
CA GLY A 138 6.85 7.52 -9.09
C GLY A 138 7.47 7.02 -10.41
N GLU A 139 8.43 6.11 -10.34
CA GLU A 139 8.96 5.42 -11.51
C GLU A 139 8.04 4.29 -11.98
N PRO A 140 8.01 3.97 -13.30
CA PRO A 140 7.15 2.94 -13.85
C PRO A 140 7.38 1.55 -13.24
N ILE A 141 6.31 0.79 -13.04
CA ILE A 141 6.37 -0.62 -12.64
C ILE A 141 6.44 -1.47 -13.92
N VAL A 142 7.63 -1.88 -14.32
CA VAL A 142 7.90 -2.54 -15.61
C VAL A 142 7.15 -3.87 -15.79
N HIS A 143 6.76 -4.54 -14.70
CA HIS A 143 6.04 -5.82 -14.75
C HIS A 143 4.52 -5.68 -14.80
N ALA A 144 3.97 -4.49 -14.57
CA ALA A 144 2.54 -4.20 -14.69
C ALA A 144 2.17 -3.89 -16.15
N VAL A 145 2.39 -4.84 -17.05
CA VAL A 145 2.30 -4.63 -18.49
C VAL A 145 0.90 -4.25 -18.97
N ASN A 146 -0.15 -4.71 -18.29
CA ASN A 146 -1.55 -4.37 -18.59
C ASN A 146 -1.99 -3.06 -17.90
N ALA A 147 -1.18 -2.52 -17.00
CA ALA A 147 -1.34 -1.22 -16.36
C ALA A 147 -0.07 -0.38 -16.61
N SER A 148 0.22 -0.09 -17.87
CA SER A 148 1.48 0.49 -18.34
C SER A 148 1.83 1.86 -17.75
N GLN A 149 0.85 2.57 -17.17
CA GLN A 149 1.06 3.84 -16.48
C GLN A 149 1.26 3.68 -14.97
N ALA A 150 1.25 2.45 -14.44
CA ALA A 150 1.43 2.20 -13.02
C ALA A 150 2.82 2.63 -12.56
N VAL A 151 2.87 3.33 -11.43
CA VAL A 151 4.12 3.82 -10.84
C VAL A 151 4.35 3.26 -9.44
N GLY A 152 5.63 3.06 -9.10
CA GLY A 152 6.08 2.49 -7.85
C GLY A 152 6.71 3.50 -6.89
N ILE A 153 6.50 3.29 -5.60
CA ILE A 153 7.13 4.06 -4.52
C ILE A 153 7.85 3.09 -3.60
N GLY A 154 9.13 3.27 -3.41
CA GLY A 154 9.96 2.42 -2.57
C GLY A 154 10.16 2.96 -1.16
N SER A 155 10.72 2.11 -0.32
CA SER A 155 10.88 2.34 1.11
C SER A 155 11.70 3.57 1.49
N LEU A 156 12.71 3.96 0.70
CA LEU A 156 13.52 5.15 0.99
C LEU A 156 12.76 6.45 0.72
N ALA A 157 11.95 6.51 -0.34
CA ALA A 157 11.11 7.67 -0.62
C ALA A 157 10.06 7.89 0.49
N ILE A 158 9.47 6.79 0.98
CA ILE A 158 8.53 6.82 2.11
C ILE A 158 9.24 7.24 3.40
N GLY A 159 10.44 6.69 3.65
CA GLY A 159 11.26 6.96 4.83
C GLY A 159 11.73 8.41 4.91
N ASP A 160 12.10 9.03 3.80
CA ASP A 160 12.53 10.43 3.73
C ASP A 160 11.42 11.40 4.20
N ILE A 161 10.19 11.19 3.77
CA ILE A 161 9.04 12.01 4.21
C ILE A 161 8.78 11.80 5.71
N LYS A 162 8.85 10.56 6.20
CA LYS A 162 8.73 10.26 7.64
C LYS A 162 9.80 11.01 8.44
N TYR A 163 11.04 10.95 8.01
CA TYR A 163 12.17 11.61 8.68
C TYR A 163 11.98 13.14 8.74
N LYS A 164 11.61 13.75 7.61
CA LYS A 164 11.35 15.20 7.53
C LYS A 164 10.22 15.62 8.47
N LEU A 165 9.13 14.85 8.52
CA LEU A 165 8.01 15.12 9.43
C LEU A 165 8.43 15.02 10.90
N GLN A 166 9.13 13.95 11.29
CA GLN A 166 9.63 13.78 12.65
C GLN A 166 10.57 14.90 13.07
N SER A 167 11.50 15.29 12.19
CA SER A 167 12.43 16.38 12.43
C SER A 167 11.70 17.73 12.61
N ALA A 168 10.69 18.01 11.77
CA ALA A 168 9.89 19.21 11.87
C ALA A 168 9.10 19.27 13.19
N LEU A 169 8.50 18.17 13.60
CA LEU A 169 7.76 18.07 14.88
C LEU A 169 8.68 18.30 16.08
N LEU A 170 9.85 17.66 16.11
CA LEU A 170 10.84 17.87 17.17
C LEU A 170 11.31 19.33 17.23
N SER A 171 11.59 19.91 16.07
CA SER A 171 12.00 21.33 15.99
C SER A 171 10.90 22.29 16.45
N SER A 172 9.64 21.96 16.23
CA SER A 172 8.50 22.73 16.70
C SER A 172 8.35 22.66 18.22
N LEU A 173 8.53 21.48 18.82
CA LEU A 173 8.49 21.30 20.27
C LEU A 173 9.59 22.10 20.99
N LEU A 174 10.81 22.11 20.42
CA LEU A 174 11.93 22.86 21.02
C LEU A 174 11.78 24.40 20.90
N LYS A 175 10.89 24.90 20.04
CA LYS A 175 10.62 26.32 19.89
C LYS A 175 9.41 26.80 20.72
N SER A 176 8.66 25.88 21.32
CA SER A 176 7.49 26.20 22.12
C SER A 176 7.78 26.40 23.63
N GLU A 177 9.04 26.36 24.02
CA GLU A 177 9.57 26.79 25.33
C GLU A 177 10.10 28.23 25.22
#